data_14cd04a998899c1f976baee69ab5694f
#
_entry.id   14cd04a998899c1f976baee69ab5694f
#
_cell.length_a   1.000
_cell.length_b   1.000
_cell.length_c   1.000
_cell.angle_alpha   90.00
_cell.angle_beta   90.00
_cell.angle_gamma   90.00
#
_symmetry.space_group_name_H-M   'P 1'
#
loop_
_entity.id
_entity.type
_entity.pdbx_description
1 polymer ?
#
loop_
_entity_poly.entity_id
_entity_poly.type
_entity_poly.pdbx_seq_one_letter_code
_entity_poly.pdbx_strand_id
1 'polypeptide(L)'
;MVLERVSVKSIQLRRSENMELENINKKTIEAASILVVGDAMLDRYWFGDASRISPEAPVPVVKVTRREDRLGGAANVARNSASLGSLTSLLAVIGDDEAGNVLMELLEKSNVRPCLYKDPNSTTIVKLRILARNQQMLRTDFESQVQGLALDMHESRFASLLPDHDAVILSDYGKGGLDRIAKIIAQGRTFGKPILIDPKGDDYSRYKYATCITPNRSELAQVVGQWRDEEDLQNRAQNLREELKLEKLLLTRSEEGMTLFDEDGSWSVPAQAREVFDVSGAGDTVISVLGVMLAAGYDWRTAVTVSNRAGSIVVGKLGTATVTFEELFGKQ
;
A
#
# COMPACT_ATOMS: atom_id res chain seq x y z
N MET A 1 40.36 -15.70 3.70
CA MET A 1 40.50 -14.26 4.01
C MET A 1 39.41 -13.38 3.37
N VAL A 2 38.91 -13.65 2.17
CA VAL A 2 37.83 -12.87 1.52
C VAL A 2 36.43 -13.23 2.09
N LEU A 3 36.15 -14.50 2.36
CA LEU A 3 34.87 -14.99 2.92
C LEU A 3 34.63 -14.55 4.37
N GLU A 4 35.69 -14.39 5.20
CA GLU A 4 35.54 -13.89 6.58
C GLU A 4 35.22 -12.39 6.64
N ARG A 5 35.70 -11.57 5.70
CA ARG A 5 35.41 -10.12 5.66
C ARG A 5 33.96 -9.81 5.24
N VAL A 6 33.37 -10.66 4.42
CA VAL A 6 31.95 -10.54 4.04
C VAL A 6 31.04 -10.87 5.23
N SER A 7 31.40 -11.90 6.01
CA SER A 7 30.63 -12.30 7.20
C SER A 7 30.69 -11.26 8.32
N VAL A 8 31.82 -10.62 8.57
CA VAL A 8 31.96 -9.60 9.63
C VAL A 8 31.22 -8.31 9.28
N LYS A 9 31.27 -7.86 8.01
CA LYS A 9 30.49 -6.68 7.56
C LYS A 9 28.98 -6.93 7.64
N SER A 10 28.51 -8.10 7.27
CA SER A 10 27.08 -8.44 7.37
C SER A 10 26.59 -8.57 8.82
N ILE A 11 27.45 -9.02 9.74
CA ILE A 11 27.14 -9.08 11.17
C ILE A 11 27.14 -7.69 11.80
N GLN A 12 28.04 -6.80 11.39
CA GLN A 12 28.09 -5.41 11.87
C GLN A 12 26.90 -4.59 11.33
N LEU A 13 26.52 -4.75 10.06
CA LEU A 13 25.32 -4.13 9.49
C LEU A 13 24.05 -4.59 10.22
N ARG A 14 23.88 -5.89 10.45
CA ARG A 14 22.73 -6.42 11.21
C ARG A 14 22.70 -5.96 12.66
N ARG A 15 23.86 -5.68 13.27
CA ARG A 15 23.92 -5.13 14.64
C ARG A 15 23.55 -3.66 14.69
N SER A 16 23.99 -2.85 13.72
CA SER A 16 23.58 -1.44 13.62
C SER A 16 22.09 -1.30 13.28
N GLU A 17 21.58 -2.09 12.35
CA GLU A 17 20.14 -2.14 12.02
C GLU A 17 19.28 -2.55 13.23
N ASN A 18 19.68 -3.55 13.99
CA ASN A 18 18.97 -3.94 15.21
C ASN A 18 19.01 -2.87 16.31
N MET A 19 20.11 -2.14 16.47
CA MET A 19 20.22 -1.04 17.45
C MET A 19 19.35 0.16 17.06
N GLU A 20 19.17 0.45 15.78
CA GLU A 20 18.28 1.50 15.30
C GLU A 20 16.79 1.13 15.54
N LEU A 21 16.44 -0.15 15.38
CA LEU A 21 15.08 -0.65 15.61
C LEU A 21 14.70 -0.68 17.11
N GLU A 22 15.67 -0.82 18.02
CA GLU A 22 15.44 -0.79 19.47
C GLU A 22 15.02 0.59 20.00
N ASN A 23 15.26 1.65 19.22
CA ASN A 23 14.94 3.03 19.58
C ASN A 23 13.57 3.51 19.05
N ILE A 24 12.79 2.65 18.39
CA ILE A 24 11.47 3.03 17.88
C ILE A 24 10.48 3.14 19.05
N ASN A 25 9.96 4.36 19.25
CA ASN A 25 9.07 4.65 20.36
C ASN A 25 7.59 4.48 19.94
N LYS A 26 6.87 3.61 20.63
CA LYS A 26 5.45 3.35 20.37
C LYS A 26 4.59 4.62 20.46
N LYS A 27 4.84 5.47 21.46
CA LYS A 27 4.07 6.72 21.63
C LYS A 27 4.26 7.69 20.45
N THR A 28 5.45 7.70 19.82
CA THR A 28 5.70 8.53 18.65
C THR A 28 4.91 8.02 17.44
N ILE A 29 4.79 6.70 17.28
CA ILE A 29 3.94 6.08 16.27
C ILE A 29 2.45 6.37 16.53
N GLU A 30 1.99 6.25 17.77
CA GLU A 30 0.60 6.52 18.17
C GLU A 30 0.20 7.99 18.03
N ALA A 31 1.16 8.91 18.07
CA ALA A 31 0.95 10.34 17.84
C ALA A 31 0.95 10.72 16.35
N ALA A 32 1.52 9.89 15.48
CA ALA A 32 1.60 10.16 14.05
C ALA A 32 0.21 10.08 13.39
N SER A 33 -0.09 11.03 12.49
CA SER A 33 -1.37 11.12 11.81
C SER A 33 -1.22 10.95 10.29
N ILE A 34 -1.96 10.00 9.72
CA ILE A 34 -1.88 9.60 8.31
C ILE A 34 -3.20 9.86 7.60
N LEU A 35 -3.15 10.58 6.49
CA LEU A 35 -4.26 10.69 5.55
C LEU A 35 -4.03 9.75 4.37
N VAL A 36 -4.79 8.67 4.30
CA VAL A 36 -4.82 7.80 3.13
C VAL A 36 -5.90 8.31 2.17
N VAL A 37 -5.57 8.45 0.90
CA VAL A 37 -6.47 8.92 -0.15
C VAL A 37 -6.38 7.96 -1.33
N GLY A 38 -7.50 7.53 -1.90
CA GLY A 38 -7.43 6.65 -3.07
C GLY A 38 -8.66 5.78 -3.30
N ASP A 39 -8.45 4.74 -4.10
CA ASP A 39 -9.49 3.82 -4.50
C ASP A 39 -9.74 2.77 -3.40
N ALA A 40 -10.73 3.02 -2.56
CA ALA A 40 -11.16 2.06 -1.54
C ALA A 40 -12.02 0.97 -2.17
N MET A 41 -11.80 -0.27 -1.77
CA MET A 41 -12.56 -1.41 -2.29
C MET A 41 -12.86 -2.45 -1.23
N LEU A 42 -13.87 -3.26 -1.49
CA LEU A 42 -14.25 -4.42 -0.69
C LEU A 42 -13.78 -5.69 -1.39
N ASP A 43 -12.87 -6.43 -0.75
CA ASP A 43 -12.49 -7.78 -1.17
C ASP A 43 -13.47 -8.77 -0.53
N ARG A 44 -14.40 -9.29 -1.34
CA ARG A 44 -15.46 -10.22 -0.91
C ARG A 44 -15.12 -11.64 -1.29
N TYR A 45 -15.18 -12.56 -0.33
CA TYR A 45 -14.85 -13.96 -0.52
C TYR A 45 -16.06 -14.83 -0.21
N TRP A 46 -16.44 -15.68 -1.18
CA TRP A 46 -17.43 -16.72 -0.99
C TRP A 46 -16.76 -18.08 -1.04
N PHE A 47 -16.73 -18.74 0.08
CA PHE A 47 -16.16 -20.09 0.20
C PHE A 47 -17.26 -21.13 0.11
N GLY A 48 -17.00 -22.23 -0.62
CA GLY A 48 -17.97 -23.27 -0.76
C GLY A 48 -17.40 -24.60 -1.27
N ASP A 49 -18.30 -25.49 -1.65
CA ASP A 49 -17.95 -26.75 -2.30
C ASP A 49 -18.54 -26.78 -3.73
N ALA A 50 -17.76 -27.34 -4.67
CA ALA A 50 -18.16 -27.53 -6.06
C ALA A 50 -18.20 -29.04 -6.36
N SER A 51 -19.32 -29.65 -6.07
CA SER A 51 -19.49 -31.12 -6.20
C SER A 51 -20.27 -31.54 -7.45
N ARG A 52 -20.86 -30.58 -8.17
CA ARG A 52 -21.70 -30.88 -9.35
C ARG A 52 -21.51 -29.85 -10.46
N ILE A 53 -21.79 -30.25 -11.68
CA ILE A 53 -21.91 -29.40 -12.86
C ILE A 53 -23.37 -28.90 -12.97
N SER A 54 -23.56 -27.67 -13.44
CA SER A 54 -24.89 -27.12 -13.70
C SER A 54 -25.60 -27.90 -14.81
N PRO A 55 -26.89 -28.16 -14.70
CA PRO A 55 -27.67 -28.71 -15.81
C PRO A 55 -27.93 -27.65 -16.91
N GLU A 56 -27.74 -26.38 -16.64
CA GLU A 56 -28.02 -25.26 -17.55
C GLU A 56 -26.82 -24.92 -18.45
N ALA A 57 -25.58 -25.21 -17.99
CA ALA A 57 -24.34 -24.90 -18.70
C ALA A 57 -23.19 -25.75 -18.16
N PRO A 58 -22.11 -26.01 -18.93
CA PRO A 58 -20.96 -26.80 -18.49
C PRO A 58 -20.07 -26.03 -17.49
N VAL A 59 -20.66 -25.54 -16.41
CA VAL A 59 -19.96 -24.76 -15.34
C VAL A 59 -20.20 -25.41 -13.98
N PRO A 60 -19.24 -25.37 -13.05
CA PRO A 60 -19.42 -25.88 -11.70
C PRO A 60 -20.46 -25.06 -10.92
N VAL A 61 -21.25 -25.74 -10.10
CA VAL A 61 -22.15 -25.12 -9.13
C VAL A 61 -21.43 -25.08 -7.79
N VAL A 62 -21.15 -23.85 -7.30
CA VAL A 62 -20.54 -23.65 -5.98
C VAL A 62 -21.65 -23.44 -4.95
N LYS A 63 -21.76 -24.37 -3.98
CA LYS A 63 -22.62 -24.23 -2.82
C LYS A 63 -21.89 -23.41 -1.75
N VAL A 64 -22.24 -22.13 -1.63
CA VAL A 64 -21.60 -21.21 -0.67
C VAL A 64 -21.93 -21.63 0.76
N THR A 65 -20.89 -21.79 1.59
CA THR A 65 -20.99 -22.19 3.01
C THR A 65 -20.51 -21.07 3.95
N ARG A 66 -19.60 -20.20 3.49
CA ARG A 66 -19.04 -19.08 4.26
C ARG A 66 -18.83 -17.87 3.38
N ARG A 67 -19.08 -16.69 3.95
CA ARG A 67 -18.77 -15.39 3.31
C ARG A 67 -17.83 -14.61 4.21
N GLU A 68 -16.96 -13.83 3.61
CA GLU A 68 -16.00 -13.00 4.29
C GLU A 68 -15.74 -11.74 3.48
N ASP A 69 -15.77 -10.59 4.14
CA ASP A 69 -15.47 -9.29 3.54
C ASP A 69 -14.20 -8.72 4.18
N ARG A 70 -13.32 -8.15 3.37
CA ARG A 70 -12.06 -7.55 3.79
C ARG A 70 -11.88 -6.18 3.14
N LEU A 71 -11.14 -5.31 3.82
CA LEU A 71 -10.71 -4.04 3.27
C LEU A 71 -9.64 -4.27 2.19
N GLY A 72 -9.82 -3.67 1.01
CA GLY A 72 -8.89 -3.73 -0.12
C GLY A 72 -8.51 -2.33 -0.63
N GLY A 73 -7.44 -2.25 -1.44
CA GLY A 73 -6.93 -1.00 -1.98
C GLY A 73 -6.59 0.02 -0.90
N ALA A 74 -6.96 1.28 -1.11
CA ALA A 74 -6.71 2.37 -0.14
C ALA A 74 -7.26 2.05 1.27
N ALA A 75 -8.35 1.28 1.39
CA ALA A 75 -8.88 0.87 2.68
C ALA A 75 -7.96 -0.15 3.39
N ASN A 76 -7.28 -1.03 2.65
CA ASN A 76 -6.27 -1.94 3.21
C ASN A 76 -5.00 -1.16 3.65
N VAL A 77 -4.56 -0.17 2.86
CA VAL A 77 -3.47 0.75 3.25
C VAL A 77 -3.80 1.45 4.57
N ALA A 78 -5.01 2.02 4.69
CA ALA A 78 -5.44 2.69 5.92
C ALA A 78 -5.48 1.74 7.12
N ARG A 79 -5.99 0.51 6.95
CA ARG A 79 -5.99 -0.52 7.99
C ARG A 79 -4.58 -0.90 8.45
N ASN A 80 -3.64 -1.05 7.50
CA ASN A 80 -2.25 -1.34 7.82
C ASN A 80 -1.61 -0.20 8.63
N SER A 81 -1.84 1.06 8.26
CA SER A 81 -1.37 2.21 9.03
C SER A 81 -1.94 2.21 10.45
N ALA A 82 -3.26 2.05 10.60
CA ALA A 82 -3.92 2.01 11.91
C ALA A 82 -3.48 0.82 12.78
N SER A 83 -3.12 -0.32 12.17
CA SER A 83 -2.66 -1.50 12.92
C SER A 83 -1.33 -1.31 13.64
N LEU A 84 -0.54 -0.30 13.25
CA LEU A 84 0.68 0.12 13.95
C LEU A 84 0.36 1.05 15.14
N GLY A 85 -0.87 1.52 15.26
CA GLY A 85 -1.32 2.43 16.30
C GLY A 85 -1.43 3.89 15.86
N SER A 86 -1.08 4.27 14.62
CA SER A 86 -1.18 5.65 14.14
C SER A 86 -2.63 6.14 14.00
N LEU A 87 -2.82 7.46 14.12
CA LEU A 87 -4.11 8.12 13.85
C LEU A 87 -4.34 8.15 12.34
N THR A 88 -5.20 7.28 11.82
CA THR A 88 -5.38 7.12 10.39
C THR A 88 -6.77 7.53 9.93
N SER A 89 -6.82 8.37 8.90
CA SER A 89 -8.05 8.74 8.18
C SER A 89 -8.01 8.20 6.76
N LEU A 90 -9.16 7.74 6.25
CA LEU A 90 -9.32 7.34 4.85
C LEU A 90 -10.26 8.30 4.13
N LEU A 91 -9.75 8.98 3.12
CA LEU A 91 -10.55 9.77 2.17
C LEU A 91 -10.73 8.98 0.87
N ALA A 92 -11.96 8.63 0.55
CA ALA A 92 -12.32 7.92 -0.68
C ALA A 92 -13.75 8.22 -1.12
N VAL A 93 -14.05 7.92 -2.37
CA VAL A 93 -15.42 7.91 -2.89
C VAL A 93 -15.94 6.47 -2.91
N ILE A 94 -17.15 6.25 -2.44
CA ILE A 94 -17.84 4.95 -2.46
C ILE A 94 -19.28 5.14 -2.99
N GLY A 95 -19.93 4.07 -3.39
CA GLY A 95 -21.35 4.07 -3.69
C GLY A 95 -22.22 4.21 -2.44
N ASP A 96 -23.46 4.69 -2.63
CA ASP A 96 -24.49 4.62 -1.59
C ASP A 96 -25.21 3.27 -1.67
N ASP A 97 -24.45 2.20 -1.36
CA ASP A 97 -24.87 0.81 -1.52
C ASP A 97 -24.52 -0.06 -0.30
N GLU A 98 -24.91 -1.34 -0.36
CA GLU A 98 -24.64 -2.32 0.71
C GLU A 98 -23.13 -2.49 0.95
N ALA A 99 -22.33 -2.58 -0.13
CA ALA A 99 -20.89 -2.77 -0.03
C ALA A 99 -20.19 -1.56 0.60
N GLY A 100 -20.64 -0.35 0.30
CA GLY A 100 -20.17 0.89 0.94
C GLY A 100 -20.46 0.93 2.43
N ASN A 101 -21.61 0.45 2.86
CA ASN A 101 -21.96 0.36 4.28
C ASN A 101 -21.08 -0.67 5.01
N VAL A 102 -20.86 -1.85 4.41
CA VAL A 102 -19.95 -2.88 4.94
C VAL A 102 -18.52 -2.34 5.04
N LEU A 103 -18.05 -1.61 4.02
CA LEU A 103 -16.72 -1.02 4.02
C LEU A 103 -16.55 -0.02 5.17
N MET A 104 -17.54 0.85 5.41
CA MET A 104 -17.55 1.78 6.55
C MET A 104 -17.42 1.05 7.90
N GLU A 105 -18.24 0.01 8.13
CA GLU A 105 -18.18 -0.78 9.36
C GLU A 105 -16.83 -1.44 9.59
N LEU A 106 -16.21 -1.96 8.51
CA LEU A 106 -14.89 -2.59 8.60
C LEU A 106 -13.79 -1.57 8.92
N LEU A 107 -13.88 -0.35 8.39
CA LEU A 107 -12.94 0.73 8.71
C LEU A 107 -13.04 1.13 10.18
N GLU A 108 -14.24 1.33 10.70
CA GLU A 108 -14.46 1.66 12.12
C GLU A 108 -13.93 0.57 13.05
N LYS A 109 -14.21 -0.70 12.73
CA LYS A 109 -13.67 -1.87 13.47
C LYS A 109 -12.14 -1.96 13.42
N SER A 110 -11.52 -1.33 12.43
CA SER A 110 -10.07 -1.29 12.24
C SER A 110 -9.42 -0.01 12.80
N ASN A 111 -10.15 0.80 13.57
CA ASN A 111 -9.71 2.10 14.11
C ASN A 111 -9.26 3.09 13.01
N VAL A 112 -9.84 3.02 11.82
CA VAL A 112 -9.65 3.99 10.74
C VAL A 112 -10.81 4.98 10.75
N ARG A 113 -10.52 6.29 10.78
CA ARG A 113 -11.52 7.34 10.65
C ARG A 113 -12.02 7.41 9.20
N PRO A 114 -13.28 7.04 8.92
CA PRO A 114 -13.81 7.12 7.55
C PRO A 114 -14.15 8.58 7.21
N CYS A 115 -13.53 9.11 6.15
CA CYS A 115 -13.81 10.41 5.56
C CYS A 115 -14.41 10.21 4.15
N LEU A 116 -15.36 9.28 4.02
CA LEU A 116 -15.90 8.81 2.76
C LEU A 116 -16.96 9.77 2.20
N TYR A 117 -16.95 9.92 0.87
CA TYR A 117 -18.05 10.53 0.14
C TYR A 117 -18.90 9.44 -0.51
N LYS A 118 -20.19 9.38 -0.14
CA LYS A 118 -21.15 8.47 -0.75
C LYS A 118 -21.73 9.11 -2.01
N ASP A 119 -21.41 8.55 -3.17
CA ASP A 119 -21.95 8.99 -4.45
C ASP A 119 -23.10 8.07 -4.88
N PRO A 120 -24.35 8.58 -4.98
CA PRO A 120 -25.48 7.76 -5.38
C PRO A 120 -25.44 7.31 -6.84
N ASN A 121 -24.56 7.90 -7.65
CA ASN A 121 -24.39 7.55 -9.06
C ASN A 121 -23.23 6.58 -9.30
N SER A 122 -22.49 6.23 -8.25
CA SER A 122 -21.34 5.31 -8.31
C SER A 122 -21.66 4.01 -7.58
N THR A 123 -20.94 2.95 -7.94
CA THR A 123 -20.97 1.66 -7.25
C THR A 123 -19.70 1.51 -6.44
N THR A 124 -19.80 1.08 -5.19
CA THR A 124 -18.64 0.72 -4.39
C THR A 124 -17.84 -0.40 -5.10
N ILE A 125 -16.54 -0.23 -5.19
CA ILE A 125 -15.68 -1.21 -5.85
C ILE A 125 -15.68 -2.50 -5.01
N VAL A 126 -16.13 -3.60 -5.62
CA VAL A 126 -16.12 -4.94 -5.00
C VAL A 126 -15.38 -5.92 -5.89
N LYS A 127 -14.43 -6.64 -5.30
CA LYS A 127 -13.77 -7.77 -5.94
C LYS A 127 -14.27 -9.06 -5.29
N LEU A 128 -15.31 -9.66 -5.91
CA LEU A 128 -15.89 -10.92 -5.44
C LEU A 128 -15.06 -12.11 -5.94
N ARG A 129 -14.52 -12.88 -5.00
CA ARG A 129 -13.81 -14.13 -5.27
C ARG A 129 -14.63 -15.32 -4.79
N ILE A 130 -14.90 -16.24 -5.67
CA ILE A 130 -15.61 -17.50 -5.38
C ILE A 130 -14.56 -18.62 -5.30
N LEU A 131 -14.47 -19.25 -4.13
CA LEU A 131 -13.49 -20.30 -3.85
C LEU A 131 -14.21 -21.60 -3.53
N ALA A 132 -13.71 -22.69 -4.12
CA ALA A 132 -14.16 -24.05 -3.80
C ALA A 132 -12.93 -24.96 -3.66
N ARG A 133 -12.89 -25.79 -2.62
CA ARG A 133 -11.79 -26.74 -2.34
C ARG A 133 -10.40 -26.07 -2.37
N ASN A 134 -10.29 -24.88 -1.77
CA ASN A 134 -9.06 -24.05 -1.71
C ASN A 134 -8.55 -23.53 -3.09
N GLN A 135 -9.40 -23.57 -4.12
CA GLN A 135 -9.09 -23.00 -5.44
C GLN A 135 -10.04 -21.86 -5.75
N GLN A 136 -9.52 -20.79 -6.34
CA GLN A 136 -10.35 -19.69 -6.85
C GLN A 136 -10.99 -20.14 -8.17
N MET A 137 -12.32 -20.25 -8.17
CA MET A 137 -13.13 -20.66 -9.32
C MET A 137 -13.43 -19.49 -10.25
N LEU A 138 -13.68 -18.30 -9.66
CA LEU A 138 -14.08 -17.10 -10.40
C LEU A 138 -13.73 -15.87 -9.57
N ARG A 139 -13.38 -14.76 -10.26
CA ARG A 139 -13.43 -13.41 -9.72
C ARG A 139 -14.38 -12.56 -10.56
N THR A 140 -15.25 -11.82 -9.89
CA THR A 140 -16.14 -10.84 -10.50
C THR A 140 -15.86 -9.48 -9.88
N ASP A 141 -15.58 -8.50 -10.73
CA ASP A 141 -15.28 -7.14 -10.31
C ASP A 141 -16.50 -6.24 -10.58
N PHE A 142 -17.00 -5.58 -9.52
CA PHE A 142 -18.03 -4.55 -9.59
C PHE A 142 -17.33 -3.22 -9.40
N GLU A 143 -17.42 -2.34 -10.39
CA GLU A 143 -16.72 -1.06 -10.35
C GLU A 143 -17.39 -0.05 -11.27
N SER A 144 -17.32 1.21 -10.88
CA SER A 144 -17.69 2.35 -11.71
C SER A 144 -16.61 3.42 -11.56
N GLN A 145 -16.45 4.25 -12.60
CA GLN A 145 -15.52 5.38 -12.50
C GLN A 145 -16.13 6.53 -11.70
N VAL A 146 -15.33 7.11 -10.81
CA VAL A 146 -15.69 8.33 -10.08
C VAL A 146 -15.62 9.52 -11.01
N GLN A 147 -16.65 10.36 -11.07
CA GLN A 147 -16.73 11.49 -11.99
C GLN A 147 -17.42 12.72 -11.37
N GLY A 148 -17.26 13.86 -12.04
CA GLY A 148 -18.05 15.07 -11.80
C GLY A 148 -17.97 15.59 -10.36
N LEU A 149 -19.13 15.79 -9.75
CA LEU A 149 -19.28 16.38 -8.41
C LEU A 149 -18.54 15.58 -7.33
N ALA A 150 -18.48 14.26 -7.45
CA ALA A 150 -17.78 13.42 -6.48
C ALA A 150 -16.29 13.76 -6.40
N LEU A 151 -15.64 14.04 -7.53
CA LEU A 151 -14.24 14.49 -7.57
C LEU A 151 -14.06 15.91 -6.98
N ASP A 152 -15.02 16.81 -7.19
CA ASP A 152 -14.97 18.16 -6.61
C ASP A 152 -15.08 18.10 -5.08
N MET A 153 -16.00 17.29 -4.57
CA MET A 153 -16.17 17.05 -3.14
C MET A 153 -14.95 16.38 -2.52
N HIS A 154 -14.36 15.41 -3.23
CA HIS A 154 -13.16 14.71 -2.81
C HIS A 154 -11.96 15.67 -2.66
N GLU A 155 -11.72 16.53 -3.67
CA GLU A 155 -10.65 17.54 -3.67
C GLU A 155 -10.86 18.57 -2.54
N SER A 156 -12.08 19.07 -2.37
CA SER A 156 -12.43 20.01 -1.30
C SER A 156 -12.23 19.39 0.10
N ARG A 157 -12.63 18.13 0.26
CA ARG A 157 -12.47 17.40 1.52
C ARG A 157 -11.00 17.16 1.83
N PHE A 158 -10.19 16.80 0.83
CA PHE A 158 -8.75 16.67 0.97
C PHE A 158 -8.11 17.93 1.55
N ALA A 159 -8.40 19.09 0.95
CA ALA A 159 -7.87 20.38 1.42
C ALA A 159 -8.24 20.66 2.88
N SER A 160 -9.42 20.27 3.32
CA SER A 160 -9.88 20.48 4.70
C SER A 160 -9.24 19.52 5.71
N LEU A 161 -8.84 18.32 5.29
CA LEU A 161 -8.22 17.30 6.15
C LEU A 161 -6.70 17.45 6.26
N LEU A 162 -6.06 17.98 5.22
CA LEU A 162 -4.61 18.03 5.08
C LEU A 162 -3.86 18.70 6.25
N PRO A 163 -4.35 19.81 6.86
CA PRO A 163 -3.65 20.45 7.99
C PRO A 163 -3.48 19.55 9.22
N ASP A 164 -4.44 18.64 9.45
CA ASP A 164 -4.51 17.80 10.65
C ASP A 164 -3.68 16.51 10.53
N HIS A 165 -2.98 16.30 9.40
CA HIS A 165 -2.23 15.07 9.16
C HIS A 165 -0.75 15.37 8.92
N ASP A 166 0.13 14.45 9.34
CA ASP A 166 1.58 14.58 9.23
C ASP A 166 2.11 14.09 7.89
N ALA A 167 1.47 13.09 7.30
CA ALA A 167 1.81 12.55 5.98
C ALA A 167 0.57 12.12 5.21
N VAL A 168 0.69 12.07 3.87
CA VAL A 168 -0.36 11.63 2.94
C VAL A 168 0.13 10.41 2.18
N ILE A 169 -0.72 9.40 2.07
CA ILE A 169 -0.52 8.23 1.20
C ILE A 169 -1.59 8.25 0.12
N LEU A 170 -1.18 8.29 -1.15
CA LEU A 170 -2.05 8.18 -2.30
C LEU A 170 -1.98 6.74 -2.84
N SER A 171 -3.06 5.98 -2.68
CA SER A 171 -3.15 4.58 -3.13
C SER A 171 -3.97 4.54 -4.42
N ASP A 172 -3.26 4.48 -5.56
CA ASP A 172 -3.85 4.52 -6.91
C ASP A 172 -4.09 3.11 -7.44
N TYR A 173 -5.33 2.80 -7.79
CA TYR A 173 -5.72 1.55 -8.46
C TYR A 173 -6.34 1.81 -9.83
N GLY A 174 -6.31 3.07 -10.31
CA GLY A 174 -6.85 3.47 -11.61
C GLY A 174 -8.37 3.35 -11.70
N LYS A 175 -9.08 3.57 -10.59
CA LYS A 175 -10.55 3.49 -10.53
C LYS A 175 -11.24 4.87 -10.52
N GLY A 176 -10.47 5.94 -10.72
CA GLY A 176 -10.96 7.30 -10.88
C GLY A 176 -10.92 8.15 -9.60
N GLY A 177 -10.79 7.56 -8.42
CA GLY A 177 -10.70 8.32 -7.17
C GLY A 177 -9.53 9.30 -7.11
N LEU A 178 -8.47 9.03 -7.88
CA LEU A 178 -7.27 9.87 -8.00
C LEU A 178 -7.09 10.49 -9.41
N ASP A 179 -8.15 10.70 -10.17
CA ASP A 179 -8.02 11.33 -11.51
C ASP A 179 -7.43 12.74 -11.43
N ARG A 180 -7.61 13.44 -10.31
CA ARG A 180 -7.04 14.78 -10.08
C ARG A 180 -5.78 14.75 -9.20
N ILE A 181 -5.00 13.67 -9.22
CA ILE A 181 -3.87 13.44 -8.33
C ILE A 181 -2.82 14.54 -8.38
N ALA A 182 -2.56 15.15 -9.55
CA ALA A 182 -1.62 16.25 -9.68
C ALA A 182 -1.99 17.48 -8.83
N LYS A 183 -3.30 17.76 -8.67
CA LYS A 183 -3.77 18.85 -7.79
C LYS A 183 -3.59 18.48 -6.31
N ILE A 184 -3.88 17.23 -5.95
CA ILE A 184 -3.67 16.71 -4.60
C ILE A 184 -2.20 16.81 -4.20
N ILE A 185 -1.28 16.42 -5.09
CA ILE A 185 0.17 16.56 -4.89
C ILE A 185 0.55 18.03 -4.70
N ALA A 186 0.07 18.94 -5.55
CA ALA A 186 0.38 20.36 -5.46
C ALA A 186 -0.10 20.97 -4.13
N GLN A 187 -1.31 20.61 -3.68
CA GLN A 187 -1.83 21.06 -2.38
C GLN A 187 -0.99 20.52 -1.23
N GLY A 188 -0.67 19.21 -1.22
CA GLY A 188 0.15 18.59 -0.18
C GLY A 188 1.53 19.27 -0.04
N ARG A 189 2.17 19.57 -1.16
CA ARG A 189 3.44 20.32 -1.18
C ARG A 189 3.32 21.71 -0.59
N THR A 190 2.25 22.45 -0.88
CA THR A 190 2.02 23.78 -0.33
C THR A 190 1.95 23.75 1.21
N PHE A 191 1.45 22.66 1.77
CA PHE A 191 1.40 22.44 3.22
C PHE A 191 2.68 21.79 3.79
N GLY A 192 3.69 21.51 2.95
CA GLY A 192 4.94 20.89 3.38
C GLY A 192 4.78 19.45 3.86
N LYS A 193 3.71 18.75 3.44
CA LYS A 193 3.43 17.37 3.87
C LYS A 193 4.10 16.37 2.93
N PRO A 194 4.74 15.30 3.46
CA PRO A 194 5.21 14.18 2.64
C PRO A 194 4.05 13.53 1.91
N ILE A 195 4.20 13.37 0.57
CA ILE A 195 3.23 12.70 -0.30
C ILE A 195 3.86 11.41 -0.83
N LEU A 196 3.37 10.29 -0.35
CA LEU A 196 3.80 8.96 -0.78
C LEU A 196 2.76 8.37 -1.71
N ILE A 197 3.17 7.73 -2.80
CA ILE A 197 2.26 7.20 -3.82
C ILE A 197 2.55 5.73 -4.09
N ASP A 198 1.54 4.90 -3.94
CA ASP A 198 1.51 3.57 -4.55
C ASP A 198 0.96 3.71 -5.98
N PRO A 199 1.83 3.62 -7.01
CA PRO A 199 1.48 4.05 -8.34
C PRO A 199 0.76 2.96 -9.14
N LYS A 200 -0.03 3.38 -10.17
CA LYS A 200 -0.69 2.48 -11.12
C LYS A 200 -0.61 2.98 -12.54
N GLY A 201 -0.59 2.02 -13.49
CA GLY A 201 -0.53 2.30 -14.93
C GLY A 201 0.90 2.49 -15.44
N ASP A 202 1.01 3.02 -16.63
CA ASP A 202 2.24 3.22 -17.40
C ASP A 202 2.62 4.70 -17.58
N ASP A 203 1.69 5.63 -17.27
CA ASP A 203 1.94 7.07 -17.27
C ASP A 203 2.15 7.61 -15.84
N TYR A 204 3.42 7.71 -15.46
CA TYR A 204 3.80 8.27 -14.16
C TYR A 204 3.97 9.80 -14.18
N SER A 205 3.79 10.47 -15.31
CA SER A 205 3.88 11.94 -15.39
C SER A 205 2.89 12.65 -14.46
N ARG A 206 1.76 12.00 -14.17
CA ARG A 206 0.73 12.44 -13.22
C ARG A 206 1.20 12.51 -11.75
N TYR A 207 2.28 11.79 -11.40
CA TYR A 207 2.86 11.74 -10.04
C TYR A 207 4.00 12.74 -9.83
N LYS A 208 4.26 13.59 -10.83
CA LYS A 208 5.33 14.58 -10.78
C LYS A 208 5.24 15.44 -9.50
N TYR A 209 6.41 15.68 -8.90
CA TYR A 209 6.58 16.41 -7.66
C TYR A 209 6.07 15.71 -6.38
N ALA A 210 5.68 14.43 -6.41
CA ALA A 210 5.47 13.68 -5.19
C ALA A 210 6.77 13.57 -4.37
N THR A 211 6.65 13.31 -3.07
CA THR A 211 7.83 13.06 -2.23
C THR A 211 8.45 11.71 -2.59
N CYS A 212 7.62 10.65 -2.70
CA CYS A 212 8.08 9.32 -3.04
C CYS A 212 7.01 8.53 -3.80
N ILE A 213 7.45 7.69 -4.74
CA ILE A 213 6.63 6.62 -5.33
C ILE A 213 7.20 5.26 -4.95
N THR A 214 6.33 4.22 -4.84
CA THR A 214 6.74 2.89 -4.37
C THR A 214 6.44 1.77 -5.40
N PRO A 215 6.89 1.87 -6.67
CA PRO A 215 6.62 0.84 -7.66
C PRO A 215 7.29 -0.49 -7.29
N ASN A 216 6.71 -1.60 -7.76
CA ASN A 216 7.40 -2.87 -7.84
C ASN A 216 8.17 -3.00 -9.17
N ARG A 217 8.96 -4.09 -9.33
CA ARG A 217 9.77 -4.33 -10.55
C ARG A 217 8.91 -4.36 -11.82
N SER A 218 7.75 -4.98 -11.77
CA SER A 218 6.85 -5.09 -12.92
C SER A 218 6.26 -3.73 -13.31
N GLU A 219 5.85 -2.93 -12.34
CA GLU A 219 5.31 -1.59 -12.52
C GLU A 219 6.39 -0.63 -13.04
N LEU A 220 7.59 -0.67 -12.46
CA LEU A 220 8.71 0.12 -12.98
C LEU A 220 9.03 -0.25 -14.43
N ALA A 221 9.08 -1.55 -14.77
CA ALA A 221 9.37 -2.00 -16.12
C ALA A 221 8.32 -1.57 -17.16
N GLN A 222 7.06 -1.39 -16.76
CA GLN A 222 6.02 -0.84 -17.64
C GLN A 222 6.31 0.60 -18.05
N VAL A 223 6.94 1.39 -17.17
CA VAL A 223 7.22 2.82 -17.39
C VAL A 223 8.56 3.03 -18.08
N VAL A 224 9.63 2.40 -17.59
CA VAL A 224 11.00 2.65 -18.06
C VAL A 224 11.50 1.61 -19.06
N GLY A 225 10.70 0.59 -19.37
CA GLY A 225 11.08 -0.57 -20.18
C GLY A 225 11.93 -1.57 -19.41
N GLN A 226 12.21 -2.72 -20.03
CA GLN A 226 13.05 -3.76 -19.46
C GLN A 226 14.51 -3.29 -19.34
N TRP A 227 15.20 -3.67 -18.30
CA TRP A 227 16.63 -3.40 -18.09
C TRP A 227 17.47 -4.66 -18.30
N ARG A 228 18.73 -4.48 -18.66
CA ARG A 228 19.68 -5.55 -18.99
C ARG A 228 20.38 -6.13 -17.78
N ASP A 229 20.75 -5.27 -16.86
CA ASP A 229 21.54 -5.56 -15.67
C ASP A 229 21.22 -4.57 -14.54
N GLU A 230 21.87 -4.72 -13.40
CA GLU A 230 21.63 -3.89 -12.22
C GLU A 230 22.00 -2.42 -12.44
N GLU A 231 23.07 -2.15 -13.20
CA GLU A 231 23.48 -0.79 -13.53
C GLU A 231 22.44 -0.09 -14.43
N ASP A 232 21.88 -0.78 -15.42
CA ASP A 232 20.81 -0.26 -16.30
C ASP A 232 19.54 -0.01 -15.49
N LEU A 233 19.19 -0.89 -14.53
CA LEU A 233 18.07 -0.68 -13.59
C LEU A 233 18.26 0.60 -12.78
N GLN A 234 19.44 0.76 -12.15
CA GLN A 234 19.74 1.93 -11.32
C GLN A 234 19.67 3.23 -12.13
N ASN A 235 20.26 3.24 -13.34
CA ASN A 235 20.21 4.41 -14.22
C ASN A 235 18.77 4.76 -14.63
N ARG A 236 17.94 3.78 -15.00
CA ARG A 236 16.55 4.02 -15.39
C ARG A 236 15.69 4.51 -14.25
N ALA A 237 15.84 3.91 -13.06
CA ALA A 237 15.10 4.33 -11.87
C ALA A 237 15.48 5.75 -11.45
N GLN A 238 16.78 6.08 -11.47
CA GLN A 238 17.28 7.42 -11.15
C GLN A 238 16.80 8.47 -12.17
N ASN A 239 16.87 8.15 -13.47
CA ASN A 239 16.37 9.04 -14.51
C ASN A 239 14.86 9.32 -14.35
N LEU A 240 14.06 8.29 -14.04
CA LEU A 240 12.63 8.47 -13.79
C LEU A 240 12.39 9.36 -12.55
N ARG A 241 13.13 9.15 -11.45
CA ARG A 241 13.05 9.99 -10.25
C ARG A 241 13.30 11.47 -10.60
N GLU A 242 14.34 11.74 -11.38
CA GLU A 242 14.72 13.10 -11.79
C GLU A 242 13.70 13.72 -12.75
N GLU A 243 13.22 12.98 -13.74
CA GLU A 243 12.20 13.43 -14.70
C GLU A 243 10.91 13.82 -14.00
N LEU A 244 10.48 13.01 -13.03
CA LEU A 244 9.29 13.26 -12.23
C LEU A 244 9.54 14.25 -11.08
N LYS A 245 10.79 14.69 -10.88
CA LYS A 245 11.18 15.61 -9.78
C LYS A 245 10.75 15.08 -8.40
N LEU A 246 10.92 13.79 -8.19
CA LEU A 246 10.66 13.14 -6.91
C LEU A 246 11.85 13.36 -5.98
N GLU A 247 11.59 13.48 -4.68
CA GLU A 247 12.67 13.46 -3.69
C GLU A 247 13.27 12.05 -3.58
N LYS A 248 12.41 11.02 -3.58
CA LYS A 248 12.78 9.61 -3.45
C LYS A 248 11.97 8.74 -4.42
N LEU A 249 12.56 7.59 -4.82
CA LEU A 249 11.86 6.48 -5.44
C LEU A 249 12.23 5.22 -4.67
N LEU A 250 11.25 4.51 -4.13
CA LEU A 250 11.46 3.25 -3.41
C LEU A 250 10.99 2.08 -4.29
N LEU A 251 11.94 1.35 -4.87
CA LEU A 251 11.65 0.16 -5.65
C LEU A 251 11.51 -1.07 -4.75
N THR A 252 10.35 -1.71 -4.76
CA THR A 252 10.17 -3.03 -4.11
C THR A 252 10.61 -4.14 -5.06
N ARG A 253 11.45 -5.08 -4.56
CA ARG A 253 12.18 -6.07 -5.37
C ARG A 253 11.92 -7.52 -4.95
N SER A 254 10.78 -7.76 -4.32
CA SER A 254 10.37 -9.09 -3.83
C SER A 254 11.44 -9.73 -2.93
N GLU A 255 11.98 -10.89 -3.33
CA GLU A 255 13.02 -11.64 -2.60
C GLU A 255 14.36 -10.90 -2.49
N GLU A 256 14.60 -9.88 -3.31
CA GLU A 256 15.82 -9.07 -3.23
C GLU A 256 15.71 -7.92 -2.22
N GLY A 257 14.52 -7.66 -1.68
CA GLY A 257 14.26 -6.58 -0.72
C GLY A 257 13.82 -5.28 -1.37
N MET A 258 14.46 -4.16 -1.04
CA MET A 258 14.07 -2.83 -1.53
C MET A 258 15.29 -1.98 -1.87
N THR A 259 15.14 -1.09 -2.83
CA THR A 259 16.16 -0.09 -3.20
C THR A 259 15.55 1.30 -3.17
N LEU A 260 16.10 2.17 -2.34
CA LEU A 260 15.77 3.60 -2.28
C LEU A 260 16.71 4.37 -3.21
N PHE A 261 16.14 5.18 -4.09
CA PHE A 261 16.85 6.11 -4.96
C PHE A 261 16.61 7.54 -4.49
N ASP A 262 17.68 8.32 -4.36
CA ASP A 262 17.64 9.72 -3.98
C ASP A 262 18.69 10.56 -4.73
N GLU A 263 18.96 11.79 -4.26
CA GLU A 263 19.96 12.69 -4.86
C GLU A 263 21.40 12.18 -4.70
N ASP A 264 21.66 11.40 -3.65
CA ASP A 264 22.99 10.83 -3.36
C ASP A 264 23.25 9.51 -4.08
N GLY A 265 22.24 8.96 -4.78
CA GLY A 265 22.33 7.70 -5.53
C GLY A 265 21.32 6.64 -5.11
N SER A 266 21.78 5.40 -4.89
CA SER A 266 20.92 4.30 -4.49
C SER A 266 21.43 3.60 -3.23
N TRP A 267 20.46 3.19 -2.38
CA TRP A 267 20.72 2.40 -1.19
C TRP A 267 19.74 1.22 -1.11
N SER A 268 20.25 0.02 -0.87
CA SER A 268 19.44 -1.20 -0.85
C SER A 268 19.43 -1.86 0.52
N VAL A 269 18.28 -2.38 0.89
CA VAL A 269 18.08 -3.26 2.05
C VAL A 269 17.63 -4.64 1.56
N PRO A 270 18.34 -5.73 1.92
CA PRO A 270 18.01 -7.07 1.49
C PRO A 270 16.73 -7.57 2.16
N ALA A 271 15.97 -8.44 1.48
CA ALA A 271 14.81 -9.09 2.10
C ALA A 271 15.25 -9.95 3.30
N GLN A 272 14.40 -9.96 4.33
CA GLN A 272 14.57 -10.92 5.42
C GLN A 272 13.98 -12.26 4.96
N ALA A 273 14.81 -13.29 4.89
CA ALA A 273 14.37 -14.62 4.45
C ALA A 273 13.26 -15.15 5.34
N ARG A 274 12.08 -15.42 4.74
CA ARG A 274 10.92 -16.04 5.38
C ARG A 274 10.23 -16.95 4.39
N GLU A 275 9.48 -17.90 4.90
CA GLU A 275 8.58 -18.72 4.09
C GLU A 275 7.44 -17.84 3.56
N VAL A 276 7.25 -17.83 2.24
CA VAL A 276 6.23 -17.00 1.58
C VAL A 276 4.97 -17.82 1.39
N PHE A 277 3.87 -17.38 2.02
CA PHE A 277 2.55 -17.98 1.88
C PHE A 277 1.65 -17.20 0.93
N ASP A 278 1.64 -15.87 1.05
CA ASP A 278 0.78 -15.01 0.22
C ASP A 278 1.41 -13.61 0.12
N VAL A 279 1.55 -13.11 -1.11
CA VAL A 279 2.11 -11.78 -1.36
C VAL A 279 1.04 -10.67 -1.46
N SER A 280 -0.24 -11.05 -1.31
CA SER A 280 -1.36 -10.11 -1.44
C SER A 280 -1.30 -9.01 -0.38
N GLY A 281 -1.29 -7.75 -0.81
CA GLY A 281 -1.26 -6.59 0.08
C GLY A 281 0.12 -6.29 0.69
N ALA A 282 1.20 -6.94 0.23
CA ALA A 282 2.55 -6.63 0.70
C ALA A 282 2.95 -5.18 0.34
N GLY A 283 2.63 -4.71 -0.87
CA GLY A 283 2.84 -3.31 -1.28
C GLY A 283 2.08 -2.33 -0.38
N ASP A 284 0.79 -2.61 -0.11
CA ASP A 284 -0.03 -1.81 0.81
C ASP A 284 0.62 -1.71 2.20
N THR A 285 1.15 -2.83 2.72
CA THR A 285 1.84 -2.85 4.01
C THR A 285 3.12 -2.02 3.98
N VAL A 286 3.91 -2.14 2.92
CA VAL A 286 5.18 -1.40 2.75
C VAL A 286 4.93 0.10 2.76
N ILE A 287 4.02 0.60 1.92
CA ILE A 287 3.76 2.05 1.85
C ILE A 287 3.10 2.56 3.13
N SER A 288 2.25 1.77 3.79
CA SER A 288 1.63 2.12 5.06
C SER A 288 2.68 2.33 6.15
N VAL A 289 3.59 1.36 6.32
CA VAL A 289 4.65 1.42 7.32
C VAL A 289 5.62 2.56 7.01
N LEU A 290 5.99 2.75 5.74
CA LEU A 290 6.82 3.87 5.30
C LEU A 290 6.20 5.22 5.70
N GLY A 291 4.91 5.40 5.40
CA GLY A 291 4.18 6.62 5.73
C GLY A 291 4.11 6.89 7.23
N VAL A 292 3.81 5.86 8.02
CA VAL A 292 3.73 5.97 9.49
C VAL A 292 5.10 6.32 10.08
N MET A 293 6.19 5.68 9.62
CA MET A 293 7.53 5.96 10.12
C MET A 293 7.99 7.39 9.80
N LEU A 294 7.72 7.85 8.57
CA LEU A 294 8.06 9.23 8.17
C LEU A 294 7.21 10.26 8.91
N ALA A 295 5.91 10.02 9.11
CA ALA A 295 5.03 10.88 9.90
C ALA A 295 5.45 10.95 11.37
N ALA A 296 5.99 9.85 11.91
CA ALA A 296 6.56 9.79 13.24
C ALA A 296 7.94 10.47 13.36
N GLY A 297 8.48 11.03 12.26
CA GLY A 297 9.73 11.81 12.24
C GLY A 297 11.01 10.96 12.10
N TYR A 298 10.90 9.68 11.77
CA TYR A 298 12.06 8.84 11.50
C TYR A 298 12.66 9.14 10.12
N ASP A 299 13.96 8.94 9.98
CA ASP A 299 14.66 9.14 8.71
C ASP A 299 14.31 8.05 7.68
N TRP A 300 14.65 8.32 6.40
CA TRP A 300 14.30 7.45 5.29
C TRP A 300 14.89 6.05 5.39
N ARG A 301 16.12 5.89 5.86
CA ARG A 301 16.76 4.56 5.94
C ARG A 301 16.10 3.72 7.01
N THR A 302 15.83 4.30 8.16
CA THR A 302 15.05 3.66 9.23
C THR A 302 13.65 3.28 8.73
N ALA A 303 12.93 4.21 8.08
CA ALA A 303 11.59 3.97 7.57
C ALA A 303 11.55 2.82 6.52
N VAL A 304 12.50 2.79 5.57
CA VAL A 304 12.60 1.73 4.56
C VAL A 304 12.98 0.38 5.20
N THR A 305 13.91 0.37 6.17
CA THR A 305 14.29 -0.86 6.88
C THR A 305 13.11 -1.48 7.60
N VAL A 306 12.32 -0.66 8.31
CA VAL A 306 11.10 -1.12 9.01
C VAL A 306 10.04 -1.59 8.01
N SER A 307 9.85 -0.87 6.90
CA SER A 307 8.91 -1.25 5.84
C SER A 307 9.27 -2.59 5.19
N ASN A 308 10.57 -2.83 4.95
CA ASN A 308 11.08 -4.10 4.42
C ASN A 308 10.83 -5.26 5.39
N ARG A 309 11.05 -5.03 6.69
CA ARG A 309 10.72 -6.01 7.74
C ARG A 309 9.22 -6.30 7.79
N ALA A 310 8.38 -5.27 7.70
CA ALA A 310 6.93 -5.42 7.68
C ALA A 310 6.45 -6.24 6.47
N GLY A 311 6.96 -5.93 5.28
CA GLY A 311 6.71 -6.71 4.07
C GLY A 311 7.07 -8.18 4.25
N SER A 312 8.25 -8.47 4.84
CA SER A 312 8.71 -9.84 5.12
C SER A 312 7.81 -10.58 6.13
N ILE A 313 7.19 -9.86 7.08
CA ILE A 313 6.26 -10.47 8.06
C ILE A 313 4.93 -10.82 7.38
N VAL A 314 4.36 -9.91 6.59
CA VAL A 314 3.01 -10.12 6.02
C VAL A 314 2.99 -11.18 4.93
N VAL A 315 4.05 -11.34 4.13
CA VAL A 315 4.12 -12.42 3.13
C VAL A 315 4.16 -13.82 3.75
N GLY A 316 4.50 -13.94 5.04
CA GLY A 316 4.39 -15.17 5.83
C GLY A 316 2.99 -15.41 6.41
N LYS A 317 2.01 -14.55 6.14
CA LYS A 317 0.62 -14.67 6.61
C LYS A 317 -0.31 -14.95 5.42
N LEU A 318 -1.50 -15.48 5.70
CA LEU A 318 -2.49 -15.77 4.66
C LEU A 318 -3.38 -14.55 4.38
N GLY A 319 -3.57 -14.21 3.10
CA GLY A 319 -4.42 -13.10 2.63
C GLY A 319 -3.85 -11.73 2.93
N THR A 320 -4.69 -10.69 2.81
CA THR A 320 -4.32 -9.30 3.14
C THR A 320 -4.18 -9.13 4.67
N ALA A 321 -3.08 -9.62 5.24
CA ALA A 321 -2.80 -9.51 6.66
C ALA A 321 -2.19 -8.14 7.00
N THR A 322 -2.32 -7.72 8.26
CA THR A 322 -1.63 -6.53 8.80
C THR A 322 -0.46 -6.93 9.67
N VAL A 323 0.41 -5.99 9.96
CA VAL A 323 1.48 -6.12 10.94
C VAL A 323 1.21 -5.17 12.11
N THR A 324 1.43 -5.64 13.34
CA THR A 324 1.30 -4.81 14.54
C THR A 324 2.65 -4.26 14.98
N PHE A 325 2.62 -3.25 15.87
CA PHE A 325 3.83 -2.71 16.48
C PHE A 325 4.64 -3.82 17.17
N GLU A 326 3.97 -4.70 17.93
CA GLU A 326 4.60 -5.79 18.68
C GLU A 326 5.24 -6.84 17.78
N GLU A 327 4.70 -7.08 16.59
CA GLU A 327 5.30 -7.99 15.59
C GLU A 327 6.54 -7.40 14.94
N LEU A 328 6.60 -6.07 14.79
CA LEU A 328 7.75 -5.37 14.24
C LEU A 328 8.89 -5.21 15.26
N PHE A 329 8.57 -4.82 16.47
CA PHE A 329 9.56 -4.34 17.44
C PHE A 329 9.64 -5.19 18.70
N GLY A 330 8.77 -6.19 18.87
CA GLY A 330 8.64 -6.96 20.09
C GLY A 330 7.78 -6.24 21.16
N LYS A 331 7.60 -6.88 22.30
CA LYS A 331 6.91 -6.23 23.43
C LYS A 331 7.88 -5.29 24.11
N GLN A 332 7.55 -4.01 24.13
CA GLN A 332 8.22 -3.00 24.94
C GLN A 332 7.67 -3.00 26.37
#